data_8f13f3f84193c0e1af8bdbd702183cf4
#
_entry.id   8f13f3f84193c0e1af8bdbd702183cf4
#
_cell.length_a   1.000
_cell.length_b   1.000
_cell.length_c   1.000
_cell.angle_alpha   90.00
_cell.angle_beta   90.00
_cell.angle_gamma   90.00
#
_symmetry.space_group_name_H-M   'P 1'
#
loop_
_entity.id
_entity.type
_entity.pdbx_description
1 polymer ?
#
loop_
_entity_poly.entity_id
_entity_poly.type
_entity_poly.pdbx_seq_one_letter_code
_entity_poly.pdbx_strand_id
1 'polypeptide(L)'
;AHITDINSAVRGNHVVNLDAYADAYGWKLPDSQTQVYRVGSDGKIGSGSLYAVPDGVSMTGLYWNKKVAKELGITEAPATVEELEADMKKASDAGKLAMMMPAKEGGTSYIYQALLTNYEGRDTVQDWIIQKDGATFNTDGAVKAAQKIKDWQDAGYFSSDALALDGSTALSRFCNGEALFFPSGSWYSASINDALGDDAGWIAFPGEKADSGSAAANAVTAFGIPANAKNKNAAAAFLDFLQSDEARQIAVDNGYPPVGEGETPSTDNQLLGQVLTAYEGLVKTGNTTDYINNATAGMQASAIIPGFQSLIDGTMTPKAFVESIQAQYEKEVK
;
A
#
# COMPACT_ATOMS: atom_id res chain seq x y z
N ALA A 1 17.94 12.53 5.31
CA ALA A 1 17.67 11.41 6.22
C ALA A 1 16.33 10.77 5.85
N HIS A 2 16.24 9.46 5.93
CA HIS A 2 14.97 8.74 5.83
C HIS A 2 14.11 9.02 7.05
N ILE A 3 12.83 9.29 6.88
CA ILE A 3 11.90 9.65 7.96
C ILE A 3 10.76 8.65 7.97
N THR A 4 10.66 7.89 9.06
CA THR A 4 9.58 6.90 9.29
C THR A 4 8.49 7.43 10.21
N ASP A 5 8.80 8.44 11.05
CA ASP A 5 7.88 9.11 11.95
C ASP A 5 8.10 10.61 11.86
N ILE A 6 7.40 11.24 10.93
CA ILE A 6 7.52 12.67 10.67
C ILE A 6 7.05 13.50 11.88
N ASN A 7 6.01 13.04 12.56
CA ASN A 7 5.41 13.77 13.65
C ASN A 7 6.37 13.95 14.83
N SER A 8 7.00 12.85 15.27
CA SER A 8 8.03 12.89 16.31
C SER A 8 9.24 13.71 15.89
N ALA A 9 9.66 13.61 14.61
CA ALA A 9 10.78 14.38 14.10
C ALA A 9 10.51 15.90 14.11
N VAL A 10 9.28 16.31 13.78
CA VAL A 10 8.88 17.72 13.79
C VAL A 10 8.72 18.23 15.23
N ARG A 11 8.02 17.50 16.09
CA ARG A 11 7.84 17.88 17.51
C ARG A 11 9.18 17.99 18.25
N GLY A 12 10.14 17.13 17.90
CA GLY A 12 11.51 17.16 18.45
C GLY A 12 12.40 18.23 17.84
N ASN A 13 11.94 19.03 16.88
CA ASN A 13 12.76 19.96 16.08
C ASN A 13 13.97 19.28 15.43
N HIS A 14 13.82 18.04 14.97
CA HIS A 14 14.90 17.25 14.38
C HIS A 14 15.04 17.45 12.86
N VAL A 15 14.02 18.03 12.22
CA VAL A 15 13.95 18.24 10.75
C VAL A 15 13.65 19.68 10.40
N VAL A 16 14.07 20.07 9.21
CA VAL A 16 13.89 21.42 8.64
C VAL A 16 12.53 21.50 7.94
N ASN A 17 11.82 22.63 8.11
CA ASN A 17 10.70 22.99 7.25
C ASN A 17 11.19 23.24 5.82
N LEU A 18 10.59 22.56 4.85
CA LEU A 18 11.03 22.57 3.45
C LEU A 18 10.27 23.57 2.57
N ASP A 19 9.26 24.29 3.09
CA ASP A 19 8.41 25.18 2.27
C ASP A 19 9.23 26.20 1.47
N ALA A 20 10.21 26.86 2.12
CA ALA A 20 11.05 27.84 1.46
C ALA A 20 11.93 27.22 0.34
N TYR A 21 12.33 25.97 0.46
CA TYR A 21 13.04 25.24 -0.58
C TYR A 21 12.08 24.83 -1.70
N ALA A 22 10.89 24.33 -1.34
CA ALA A 22 9.86 23.96 -2.32
C ALA A 22 9.49 25.17 -3.20
N ASP A 23 9.31 26.34 -2.61
CA ASP A 23 9.04 27.58 -3.32
C ASP A 23 10.22 27.98 -4.22
N ALA A 24 11.46 27.94 -3.68
CA ALA A 24 12.67 28.37 -4.41
C ALA A 24 12.99 27.49 -5.62
N TYR A 25 12.77 26.18 -5.51
CA TYR A 25 12.98 25.21 -6.59
C TYR A 25 11.72 24.99 -7.46
N GLY A 26 10.56 25.48 -7.02
CA GLY A 26 9.29 25.32 -7.75
C GLY A 26 8.77 23.88 -7.76
N TRP A 27 8.94 23.13 -6.65
CA TRP A 27 8.50 21.74 -6.59
C TRP A 27 6.99 21.60 -6.77
N LYS A 28 6.60 20.65 -7.63
CA LYS A 28 5.20 20.29 -7.91
C LYS A 28 4.93 18.91 -7.35
N LEU A 29 4.60 18.87 -6.08
CA LEU A 29 4.37 17.63 -5.33
C LEU A 29 2.89 17.51 -4.97
N PRO A 30 2.14 16.59 -5.58
CA PRO A 30 0.72 16.37 -5.28
C PRO A 30 0.49 16.02 -3.80
N ASP A 31 -0.61 16.50 -3.24
CA ASP A 31 -0.99 16.16 -1.87
C ASP A 31 -1.14 14.66 -1.65
N SER A 32 -1.62 13.92 -2.65
CA SER A 32 -1.70 12.45 -2.60
C SER A 32 -0.36 11.75 -2.33
N GLN A 33 0.77 12.43 -2.60
CA GLN A 33 2.12 11.90 -2.38
C GLN A 33 2.81 12.52 -1.16
N THR A 34 2.33 13.66 -0.65
CA THR A 34 3.05 14.43 0.37
C THR A 34 2.23 14.73 1.62
N GLN A 35 0.93 14.49 1.62
CA GLN A 35 0.03 14.83 2.73
C GLN A 35 0.54 14.32 4.09
N VAL A 36 1.03 13.09 4.15
CA VAL A 36 1.57 12.48 5.38
C VAL A 36 2.92 13.05 5.83
N TYR A 37 3.57 13.86 4.99
CA TYR A 37 4.83 14.57 5.31
C TYR A 37 4.60 16.04 5.58
N ARG A 38 3.36 16.49 5.63
CA ARG A 38 2.96 17.82 6.05
C ARG A 38 2.50 17.80 7.50
N VAL A 39 2.98 18.76 8.26
CA VAL A 39 2.63 18.89 9.68
C VAL A 39 2.15 20.32 9.96
N GLY A 40 0.98 20.42 10.56
CA GLY A 40 0.36 21.69 10.96
C GLY A 40 1.01 22.30 12.19
N SER A 41 0.67 23.55 12.48
CA SER A 41 1.12 24.26 13.70
C SER A 41 0.57 23.64 15.00
N ASP A 42 -0.48 22.83 14.89
CA ASP A 42 -1.05 22.02 15.97
C ASP A 42 -0.33 20.68 16.18
N GLY A 43 0.69 20.40 15.35
CA GLY A 43 1.47 19.16 15.40
C GLY A 43 0.77 17.95 14.75
N LYS A 44 -0.33 18.15 14.02
CA LYS A 44 -1.03 17.08 13.31
C LYS A 44 -0.49 16.93 11.89
N ILE A 45 -0.46 15.67 11.40
CA ILE A 45 -0.13 15.35 10.02
C ILE A 45 -1.33 15.62 9.09
N GLY A 46 -1.07 15.75 7.79
CA GLY A 46 -2.12 15.87 6.77
C GLY A 46 -2.27 17.26 6.18
N SER A 47 -1.73 18.30 6.82
CA SER A 47 -1.76 19.68 6.33
C SER A 47 -0.60 20.49 6.91
N GLY A 48 -0.45 21.75 6.45
CA GLY A 48 0.60 22.64 6.93
C GLY A 48 1.91 22.51 6.16
N SER A 49 3.04 22.67 6.85
CA SER A 49 4.38 22.73 6.23
C SER A 49 4.90 21.37 5.84
N LEU A 50 5.66 21.34 4.74
CA LEU A 50 6.35 20.15 4.22
C LEU A 50 7.66 19.90 4.97
N TYR A 51 7.92 18.65 5.37
CA TYR A 51 9.14 18.26 6.09
C TYR A 51 9.91 17.10 5.45
N ALA A 52 9.31 16.40 4.51
CA ALA A 52 10.01 15.36 3.74
C ALA A 52 9.50 15.29 2.31
N VAL A 53 10.36 14.79 1.41
CA VAL A 53 10.10 14.60 -0.02
C VAL A 53 10.28 13.14 -0.35
N PRO A 54 9.31 12.48 -1.01
CA PRO A 54 9.42 11.11 -1.45
C PRO A 54 10.37 10.96 -2.65
N ASP A 55 10.91 9.75 -2.86
CA ASP A 55 11.79 9.40 -3.98
C ASP A 55 11.13 8.50 -5.03
N GLY A 56 9.98 7.95 -4.71
CA GLY A 56 9.18 7.07 -5.54
C GLY A 56 7.91 6.70 -4.80
N VAL A 57 6.98 6.06 -5.48
CA VAL A 57 5.75 5.57 -4.86
C VAL A 57 5.74 4.05 -4.89
N SER A 58 5.39 3.44 -3.77
CA SER A 58 4.99 2.04 -3.72
C SER A 58 3.48 1.94 -3.60
N MET A 59 2.88 0.94 -4.22
CA MET A 59 1.45 0.69 -4.05
C MET A 59 1.15 -0.79 -3.92
N THR A 60 0.08 -1.10 -3.21
CA THR A 60 -0.44 -2.46 -3.10
C THR A 60 -1.35 -2.80 -4.26
N GLY A 61 -1.44 -4.09 -4.56
CA GLY A 61 -2.35 -4.63 -5.56
C GLY A 61 -2.34 -6.14 -5.54
N LEU A 62 -2.77 -6.72 -6.63
CA LEU A 62 -2.93 -8.15 -6.78
C LEU A 62 -2.15 -8.63 -7.99
N TYR A 63 -1.11 -9.43 -7.76
CA TYR A 63 -0.49 -10.22 -8.83
C TYR A 63 -1.35 -11.43 -9.14
N TRP A 64 -1.39 -11.82 -10.40
CA TRP A 64 -2.03 -13.06 -10.83
C TRP A 64 -1.14 -13.83 -11.82
N ASN A 65 -1.13 -15.15 -11.67
CA ASN A 65 -0.35 -16.04 -12.51
C ASN A 65 -1.23 -16.49 -13.70
N LYS A 66 -0.98 -15.91 -14.88
CA LYS A 66 -1.76 -16.19 -16.09
C LYS A 66 -1.66 -17.63 -16.56
N LYS A 67 -0.53 -18.31 -16.25
CA LYS A 67 -0.38 -19.73 -16.59
C LYS A 67 -1.33 -20.57 -15.73
N VAL A 68 -1.39 -20.33 -14.42
CA VAL A 68 -2.34 -20.99 -13.51
C VAL A 68 -3.77 -20.64 -13.91
N ALA A 69 -4.05 -19.36 -14.21
CA ALA A 69 -5.35 -18.90 -14.67
C ALA A 69 -5.82 -19.64 -15.92
N LYS A 70 -4.94 -19.81 -16.92
CA LYS A 70 -5.23 -20.54 -18.15
C LYS A 70 -5.59 -22.01 -17.90
N GLU A 71 -4.91 -22.67 -16.97
CA GLU A 71 -5.23 -24.05 -16.56
C GLU A 71 -6.64 -24.16 -15.96
N LEU A 72 -7.14 -23.07 -15.36
CA LEU A 72 -8.46 -22.94 -14.74
C LEU A 72 -9.55 -22.40 -15.69
N GLY A 73 -9.17 -22.11 -16.95
CA GLY A 73 -10.08 -21.49 -17.92
C GLY A 73 -10.40 -20.00 -17.60
N ILE A 74 -9.54 -19.31 -16.86
CA ILE A 74 -9.62 -17.89 -16.57
C ILE A 74 -8.80 -17.15 -17.62
N THR A 75 -9.43 -16.28 -18.40
CA THR A 75 -8.81 -15.57 -19.52
C THR A 75 -8.55 -14.09 -19.25
N GLU A 76 -9.24 -13.53 -18.30
CA GLU A 76 -9.18 -12.10 -17.93
C GLU A 76 -8.94 -11.95 -16.43
N ALA A 77 -8.29 -10.87 -16.03
CA ALA A 77 -8.16 -10.51 -14.63
C ALA A 77 -9.51 -10.08 -14.04
N PRO A 78 -9.81 -10.39 -12.76
CA PRO A 78 -11.07 -9.99 -12.15
C PRO A 78 -11.19 -8.47 -12.05
N ALA A 79 -12.29 -7.91 -12.54
CA ALA A 79 -12.60 -6.48 -12.48
C ALA A 79 -13.38 -6.10 -11.21
N THR A 80 -13.99 -7.09 -10.55
CA THR A 80 -14.78 -6.90 -9.31
C THR A 80 -14.39 -7.92 -8.24
N VAL A 81 -14.74 -7.62 -6.98
CA VAL A 81 -14.56 -8.56 -5.86
C VAL A 81 -15.36 -9.84 -6.10
N GLU A 82 -16.54 -9.76 -6.71
CA GLU A 82 -17.36 -10.93 -7.05
C GLU A 82 -16.64 -11.84 -8.06
N GLU A 83 -16.04 -11.27 -9.10
CA GLU A 83 -15.24 -12.02 -10.09
C GLU A 83 -13.99 -12.63 -9.45
N LEU A 84 -13.31 -11.88 -8.55
CA LEU A 84 -12.17 -12.38 -7.79
C LEU A 84 -12.58 -13.60 -6.95
N GLU A 85 -13.70 -13.55 -6.24
CA GLU A 85 -14.23 -14.67 -5.46
C GLU A 85 -14.60 -15.87 -6.34
N ALA A 86 -15.18 -15.63 -7.51
CA ALA A 86 -15.48 -16.68 -8.47
C ALA A 86 -14.21 -17.39 -8.98
N ASP A 87 -13.14 -16.64 -9.24
CA ASP A 87 -11.87 -17.20 -9.68
C ASP A 87 -11.13 -17.91 -8.56
N MET A 88 -11.16 -17.38 -7.32
CA MET A 88 -10.64 -18.08 -6.15
C MET A 88 -11.37 -19.41 -5.92
N LYS A 89 -12.68 -19.42 -6.09
CA LYS A 89 -13.47 -20.65 -5.99
C LYS A 89 -13.09 -21.66 -7.06
N LYS A 90 -12.91 -21.25 -8.34
CA LYS A 90 -12.45 -22.15 -9.42
C LYS A 90 -11.09 -22.76 -9.07
N ALA A 91 -10.16 -21.97 -8.51
CA ALA A 91 -8.85 -22.46 -8.09
C ALA A 91 -8.99 -23.50 -6.98
N SER A 92 -9.76 -23.21 -5.93
CA SER A 92 -10.02 -24.12 -4.82
C SER A 92 -10.70 -25.42 -5.26
N ASP A 93 -11.74 -25.35 -6.10
CA ASP A 93 -12.47 -26.52 -6.65
C ASP A 93 -11.54 -27.41 -7.48
N ALA A 94 -10.51 -26.84 -8.12
CA ALA A 94 -9.50 -27.57 -8.89
C ALA A 94 -8.32 -28.05 -8.02
N GLY A 95 -8.37 -27.88 -6.71
CA GLY A 95 -7.28 -28.25 -5.79
C GLY A 95 -6.02 -27.40 -5.90
N LYS A 96 -6.16 -26.18 -6.44
CA LYS A 96 -5.09 -25.17 -6.53
C LYS A 96 -5.23 -24.16 -5.39
N LEU A 97 -4.11 -23.62 -4.93
CA LEU A 97 -4.16 -22.51 -3.98
C LEU A 97 -4.70 -21.26 -4.67
N ALA A 98 -5.77 -20.68 -4.10
CA ALA A 98 -6.38 -19.49 -4.68
C ALA A 98 -5.50 -18.25 -4.45
N MET A 99 -5.03 -18.03 -3.21
CA MET A 99 -4.27 -16.82 -2.87
C MET A 99 -3.08 -17.15 -1.95
N MET A 100 -1.89 -16.75 -2.37
CA MET A 100 -0.64 -16.85 -1.61
C MET A 100 -0.58 -15.71 -0.59
N MET A 101 -0.94 -15.99 0.67
CA MET A 101 -1.10 -14.96 1.71
C MET A 101 0.12 -14.88 2.64
N PRO A 102 0.97 -13.83 2.59
CA PRO A 102 2.09 -13.64 3.51
C PRO A 102 1.64 -13.01 4.84
N ALA A 103 0.92 -13.77 5.68
CA ALA A 103 0.30 -13.23 6.88
C ALA A 103 1.27 -13.02 8.06
N LYS A 104 2.48 -13.61 8.02
CA LYS A 104 3.48 -13.48 9.09
C LYS A 104 3.89 -12.03 9.35
N GLU A 105 3.99 -11.22 8.28
CA GLU A 105 4.49 -9.84 8.33
C GLU A 105 3.37 -8.81 8.07
N GLY A 106 2.10 -9.25 8.12
CA GLY A 106 0.95 -8.38 7.96
C GLY A 106 0.51 -8.13 6.50
N GLY A 107 0.92 -8.98 5.56
CA GLY A 107 0.50 -8.88 4.15
C GLY A 107 -1.02 -8.94 3.94
N THR A 108 -1.75 -9.52 4.89
CA THR A 108 -3.22 -9.49 4.91
C THR A 108 -3.79 -8.06 4.93
N SER A 109 -3.04 -7.09 5.48
CA SER A 109 -3.46 -5.68 5.51
C SER A 109 -3.67 -5.09 4.12
N TYR A 110 -2.98 -5.59 3.10
CA TYR A 110 -3.07 -5.05 1.74
C TYR A 110 -4.45 -5.24 1.13
N ILE A 111 -4.98 -6.47 1.21
CA ILE A 111 -6.33 -6.76 0.71
C ILE A 111 -7.42 -6.23 1.67
N TYR A 112 -7.16 -6.27 2.98
CA TYR A 112 -8.08 -5.69 3.96
C TYR A 112 -8.30 -4.20 3.72
N GLN A 113 -7.23 -3.44 3.54
CA GLN A 113 -7.32 -1.99 3.33
C GLN A 113 -8.05 -1.65 2.03
N ALA A 114 -7.84 -2.42 0.97
CA ALA A 114 -8.58 -2.24 -0.27
C ALA A 114 -10.08 -2.51 -0.08
N LEU A 115 -10.45 -3.60 0.61
CA LEU A 115 -11.85 -3.88 0.98
C LEU A 115 -12.44 -2.76 1.87
N LEU A 116 -11.68 -2.30 2.87
CA LEU A 116 -12.09 -1.20 3.74
C LEU A 116 -12.36 0.06 2.93
N THR A 117 -11.46 0.42 2.00
CA THR A 117 -11.62 1.58 1.12
C THR A 117 -12.85 1.44 0.23
N ASN A 118 -13.15 0.23 -0.26
CA ASN A 118 -14.35 -0.04 -1.06
C ASN A 118 -15.64 0.12 -0.25
N TYR A 119 -15.65 -0.24 1.04
CA TYR A 119 -16.84 -0.18 1.88
C TYR A 119 -17.09 1.18 2.52
N GLU A 120 -16.03 1.90 2.91
CA GLU A 120 -16.12 3.16 3.66
C GLU A 120 -15.83 4.40 2.80
N GLY A 121 -15.23 4.20 1.63
CA GLY A 121 -14.71 5.26 0.81
C GLY A 121 -13.32 5.75 1.23
N ARG A 122 -12.61 6.26 0.25
CA ARG A 122 -11.22 6.74 0.38
C ARG A 122 -11.04 7.75 1.50
N ASP A 123 -11.91 8.75 1.58
CA ASP A 123 -11.76 9.87 2.50
C ASP A 123 -11.90 9.43 3.96
N THR A 124 -12.81 8.52 4.27
CA THR A 124 -12.97 7.98 5.63
C THR A 124 -11.70 7.27 6.09
N VAL A 125 -11.09 6.45 5.23
CA VAL A 125 -9.86 5.72 5.54
C VAL A 125 -8.68 6.68 5.68
N GLN A 126 -8.53 7.62 4.75
CA GLN A 126 -7.44 8.60 4.76
C GLN A 126 -7.53 9.54 5.96
N ASP A 127 -8.73 10.02 6.30
CA ASP A 127 -8.96 10.91 7.45
C ASP A 127 -8.52 10.25 8.75
N TRP A 128 -8.76 8.95 8.91
CA TRP A 128 -8.27 8.19 10.05
C TRP A 128 -6.73 8.06 10.05
N ILE A 129 -6.13 7.75 8.90
CA ILE A 129 -4.67 7.62 8.79
C ILE A 129 -3.96 8.94 9.15
N ILE A 130 -4.47 10.07 8.69
CA ILE A 130 -3.88 11.40 8.98
C ILE A 130 -4.34 11.99 10.31
N GLN A 131 -4.99 11.22 11.15
CA GLN A 131 -5.39 11.60 12.50
C GLN A 131 -6.34 12.80 12.55
N LYS A 132 -7.25 12.90 11.60
CA LYS A 132 -8.26 13.96 11.56
C LYS A 132 -9.22 13.84 12.73
N ASP A 133 -9.60 14.99 13.30
CA ASP A 133 -10.52 15.02 14.44
C ASP A 133 -11.85 14.33 14.15
N GLY A 134 -12.24 13.42 15.04
CA GLY A 134 -13.47 12.64 14.92
C GLY A 134 -13.38 11.41 14.01
N ALA A 135 -12.25 11.18 13.34
CA ALA A 135 -12.05 9.96 12.56
C ALA A 135 -11.98 8.73 13.47
N THR A 136 -12.56 7.63 13.02
CA THR A 136 -12.59 6.36 13.76
C THR A 136 -12.45 5.18 12.84
N PHE A 137 -11.78 4.12 13.32
CA PHE A 137 -11.71 2.82 12.65
C PHE A 137 -12.91 1.92 12.97
N ASN A 138 -13.66 2.25 14.05
CA ASN A 138 -14.85 1.51 14.46
C ASN A 138 -16.03 1.82 13.54
N THR A 139 -16.02 1.22 12.34
CA THR A 139 -17.06 1.36 11.32
C THR A 139 -17.63 0.00 10.91
N ASP A 140 -18.85 0.00 10.37
CA ASP A 140 -19.47 -1.22 9.86
C ASP A 140 -18.70 -1.79 8.66
N GLY A 141 -18.14 -0.94 7.80
CA GLY A 141 -17.33 -1.36 6.67
C GLY A 141 -16.00 -1.98 7.10
N ALA A 142 -15.38 -1.50 8.19
CA ALA A 142 -14.19 -2.12 8.76
C ALA A 142 -14.48 -3.54 9.26
N VAL A 143 -15.62 -3.74 9.95
CA VAL A 143 -16.05 -5.07 10.38
C VAL A 143 -16.38 -5.96 9.17
N LYS A 144 -17.06 -5.42 8.15
CA LYS A 144 -17.38 -6.14 6.89
C LYS A 144 -16.11 -6.59 6.17
N ALA A 145 -15.09 -5.73 6.09
CA ALA A 145 -13.80 -6.07 5.49
C ALA A 145 -13.08 -7.19 6.25
N ALA A 146 -13.07 -7.14 7.59
CA ALA A 146 -12.49 -8.19 8.42
C ALA A 146 -13.26 -9.51 8.31
N GLN A 147 -14.60 -9.46 8.21
CA GLN A 147 -15.42 -10.64 7.99
C GLN A 147 -15.11 -11.28 6.63
N LYS A 148 -14.94 -10.49 5.57
CA LYS A 148 -14.58 -10.98 4.24
C LYS A 148 -13.24 -11.74 4.25
N ILE A 149 -12.22 -11.22 4.94
CA ILE A 149 -10.93 -11.91 5.13
C ILE A 149 -11.13 -13.26 5.84
N LYS A 150 -11.93 -13.27 6.89
CA LYS A 150 -12.23 -14.51 7.62
C LYS A 150 -12.99 -15.50 6.75
N ASP A 151 -13.99 -15.05 5.99
CA ASP A 151 -14.77 -15.92 5.09
C ASP A 151 -13.86 -16.58 4.03
N TRP A 152 -12.89 -15.86 3.49
CA TRP A 152 -11.91 -16.40 2.53
C TRP A 152 -10.96 -17.40 3.19
N GLN A 153 -10.55 -17.16 4.43
CA GLN A 153 -9.76 -18.13 5.19
C GLN A 153 -10.57 -19.40 5.47
N ASP A 154 -11.82 -19.25 5.92
CA ASP A 154 -12.72 -20.39 6.24
C ASP A 154 -13.08 -21.19 4.96
N ALA A 155 -13.11 -20.54 3.80
CA ALA A 155 -13.27 -21.18 2.49
C ALA A 155 -12.01 -21.91 2.00
N GLY A 156 -10.87 -21.79 2.70
CA GLY A 156 -9.61 -22.42 2.34
C GLY A 156 -8.89 -21.75 1.16
N TYR A 157 -9.15 -20.45 0.90
CA TYR A 157 -8.50 -19.73 -0.18
C TYR A 157 -7.05 -19.34 0.12
N PHE A 158 -6.66 -19.28 1.40
CA PHE A 158 -5.27 -19.06 1.82
C PHE A 158 -4.58 -20.38 2.15
N SER A 159 -3.24 -20.40 2.05
CA SER A 159 -2.48 -21.60 2.40
C SER A 159 -2.60 -21.89 3.91
N SER A 160 -2.56 -23.17 4.27
CA SER A 160 -2.62 -23.60 5.67
C SER A 160 -1.45 -23.09 6.54
N ASP A 161 -0.36 -22.70 5.91
CA ASP A 161 0.84 -22.13 6.53
C ASP A 161 0.93 -20.59 6.40
N ALA A 162 -0.15 -19.92 5.99
CA ALA A 162 -0.16 -18.46 5.77
C ALA A 162 0.42 -17.65 6.95
N LEU A 163 0.14 -18.05 8.19
CA LEU A 163 0.64 -17.40 9.40
C LEU A 163 2.17 -17.49 9.59
N ALA A 164 2.80 -18.50 9.00
CA ALA A 164 4.25 -18.68 9.03
C ALA A 164 4.95 -18.11 7.78
N LEU A 165 4.17 -17.73 6.76
CA LEU A 165 4.65 -17.34 5.44
C LEU A 165 5.05 -15.85 5.44
N ASP A 166 6.33 -15.57 5.20
CA ASP A 166 6.84 -14.22 4.95
C ASP A 166 6.74 -13.85 3.46
N GLY A 167 6.95 -12.55 3.17
CA GLY A 167 6.79 -12.01 1.82
C GLY A 167 7.75 -12.63 0.80
N SER A 168 8.99 -12.92 1.18
CA SER A 168 10.01 -13.48 0.26
C SER A 168 9.72 -14.95 -0.08
N THR A 169 9.30 -15.73 0.90
CA THR A 169 8.89 -17.13 0.70
C THR A 169 7.61 -17.20 -0.14
N ALA A 170 6.63 -16.32 0.14
CA ALA A 170 5.39 -16.22 -0.64
C ALA A 170 5.68 -15.86 -2.10
N LEU A 171 6.57 -14.88 -2.35
CA LEU A 171 7.02 -14.50 -3.69
C LEU A 171 7.59 -15.70 -4.44
N SER A 172 8.53 -16.44 -3.82
CA SER A 172 9.16 -17.61 -4.44
C SER A 172 8.14 -18.69 -4.82
N ARG A 173 7.21 -18.98 -3.91
CA ARG A 173 6.15 -19.99 -4.14
C ARG A 173 5.16 -19.54 -5.22
N PHE A 174 4.79 -18.26 -5.24
CA PHE A 174 3.95 -17.70 -6.31
C PHE A 174 4.64 -17.80 -7.68
N CYS A 175 5.92 -17.44 -7.76
CA CYS A 175 6.70 -17.57 -9.00
C CYS A 175 6.84 -19.02 -9.45
N ASN A 176 6.81 -20.00 -8.55
CA ASN A 176 6.76 -21.43 -8.88
C ASN A 176 5.36 -21.92 -9.34
N GLY A 177 4.35 -21.05 -9.39
CA GLY A 177 3.00 -21.38 -9.85
C GLY A 177 2.14 -22.12 -8.83
N GLU A 178 2.44 -21.98 -7.52
CA GLU A 178 1.68 -22.66 -6.47
C GLU A 178 0.31 -22.00 -6.21
N ALA A 179 0.11 -20.75 -6.61
CA ALA A 179 -1.14 -20.02 -6.39
C ALA A 179 -1.58 -19.22 -7.62
N LEU A 180 -2.89 -18.97 -7.71
CA LEU A 180 -3.47 -18.12 -8.74
C LEU A 180 -3.17 -16.65 -8.48
N PHE A 181 -3.37 -16.17 -7.24
CA PHE A 181 -3.19 -14.79 -6.82
C PHE A 181 -2.12 -14.62 -5.74
N PHE A 182 -1.48 -13.43 -5.73
CA PHE A 182 -0.54 -13.01 -4.69
C PHE A 182 -0.77 -11.52 -4.36
N PRO A 183 -1.39 -11.20 -3.21
CA PRO A 183 -1.53 -9.83 -2.76
C PRO A 183 -0.19 -9.32 -2.24
N SER A 184 0.30 -8.27 -2.86
CA SER A 184 1.55 -7.64 -2.44
C SER A 184 1.66 -6.22 -3.02
N GLY A 185 2.84 -5.65 -3.02
CA GLY A 185 3.07 -4.34 -3.57
C GLY A 185 3.98 -4.33 -4.80
N SER A 186 4.05 -3.18 -5.45
CA SER A 186 4.83 -2.93 -6.66
C SER A 186 6.33 -3.28 -6.52
N TRP A 187 6.86 -3.35 -5.30
CA TRP A 187 8.26 -3.68 -5.01
C TRP A 187 8.70 -5.09 -5.46
N TYR A 188 7.77 -5.99 -5.79
CA TYR A 188 8.08 -7.30 -6.34
C TYR A 188 7.92 -7.39 -7.87
N SER A 189 7.53 -6.29 -8.55
CA SER A 189 7.25 -6.31 -9.98
C SER A 189 8.45 -6.76 -10.83
N ALA A 190 9.67 -6.29 -10.51
CA ALA A 190 10.87 -6.72 -11.21
C ALA A 190 11.12 -8.22 -11.03
N SER A 191 11.12 -8.72 -9.79
CA SER A 191 11.39 -10.13 -9.49
C SER A 191 10.34 -11.07 -10.10
N ILE A 192 9.06 -10.66 -10.10
CA ILE A 192 7.98 -11.47 -10.69
C ILE A 192 8.07 -11.45 -12.22
N ASN A 193 8.39 -10.29 -12.81
CA ASN A 193 8.58 -10.17 -14.26
C ASN A 193 9.76 -11.03 -14.72
N ASP A 194 10.86 -11.04 -13.99
CA ASP A 194 12.03 -11.87 -14.31
C ASP A 194 11.72 -13.38 -14.24
N ALA A 195 10.85 -13.78 -13.28
CA ALA A 195 10.50 -15.18 -13.07
C ALA A 195 9.40 -15.68 -14.01
N LEU A 196 8.40 -14.89 -14.31
CA LEU A 196 7.17 -15.30 -15.02
C LEU A 196 7.02 -14.66 -16.40
N GLY A 197 7.70 -13.53 -16.68
CA GLY A 197 7.57 -12.82 -17.95
C GLY A 197 6.10 -12.51 -18.30
N ASP A 198 5.67 -12.93 -19.49
CA ASP A 198 4.31 -12.71 -20.01
C ASP A 198 3.22 -13.45 -19.22
N ASP A 199 3.59 -14.45 -18.42
CA ASP A 199 2.67 -15.16 -17.53
C ASP A 199 2.37 -14.40 -16.23
N ALA A 200 3.03 -13.27 -15.99
CA ALA A 200 2.72 -12.37 -14.88
C ALA A 200 1.62 -11.37 -15.26
N GLY A 201 0.74 -11.06 -14.31
CA GLY A 201 -0.22 -9.97 -14.40
C GLY A 201 -0.30 -9.19 -13.11
N TRP A 202 -0.68 -7.92 -13.21
CA TRP A 202 -0.92 -7.02 -12.08
C TRP A 202 -2.22 -6.26 -12.28
N ILE A 203 -2.98 -6.12 -11.20
CA ILE A 203 -4.15 -5.24 -11.12
C ILE A 203 -4.16 -4.50 -9.78
N ALA A 204 -4.74 -3.29 -9.74
CA ALA A 204 -5.22 -2.72 -8.49
C ALA A 204 -6.23 -3.71 -7.87
N PHE A 205 -6.31 -3.76 -6.55
CA PHE A 205 -7.30 -4.64 -5.93
C PHE A 205 -8.71 -4.23 -6.38
N PRO A 206 -9.52 -5.18 -6.91
CA PRO A 206 -10.81 -4.85 -7.51
C PRO A 206 -11.80 -4.29 -6.48
N GLY A 207 -12.70 -3.44 -6.96
CA GLY A 207 -13.80 -2.90 -6.17
C GLY A 207 -15.07 -3.75 -6.25
N GLU A 208 -16.16 -3.25 -5.65
CA GLU A 208 -17.49 -3.88 -5.79
C GLU A 208 -18.07 -3.71 -7.22
N LYS A 209 -17.54 -2.74 -7.98
CA LYS A 209 -17.90 -2.48 -9.38
C LYS A 209 -16.63 -2.42 -10.22
N ALA A 210 -16.76 -2.68 -11.51
CA ALA A 210 -15.68 -2.42 -12.45
C ALA A 210 -15.22 -0.96 -12.34
N ASP A 211 -13.93 -0.73 -12.52
CA ASP A 211 -13.25 0.57 -12.42
C ASP A 211 -13.33 1.27 -11.04
N SER A 212 -13.78 0.56 -9.99
CA SER A 212 -13.80 1.06 -8.62
C SER A 212 -12.70 0.46 -7.73
N GLY A 213 -11.65 -0.09 -8.32
CA GLY A 213 -10.51 -0.64 -7.59
C GLY A 213 -9.80 0.40 -6.74
N SER A 214 -9.08 -0.05 -5.72
CA SER A 214 -8.34 0.81 -4.81
C SER A 214 -6.97 0.23 -4.45
N ALA A 215 -6.08 1.07 -3.93
CA ALA A 215 -4.79 0.66 -3.43
C ALA A 215 -4.34 1.52 -2.25
N ALA A 216 -3.56 0.92 -1.35
CA ALA A 216 -2.69 1.71 -0.50
C ALA A 216 -1.46 2.13 -1.33
N ALA A 217 -1.13 3.40 -1.30
CA ALA A 217 0.01 3.96 -2.02
C ALA A 217 0.68 5.04 -1.17
N ASN A 218 2.01 4.95 -1.06
CA ASN A 218 2.83 5.96 -0.38
C ASN A 218 4.26 5.92 -0.90
N ALA A 219 5.07 6.86 -0.44
CA ALA A 219 6.50 6.92 -0.75
C ALA A 219 7.20 5.58 -0.44
N VAL A 220 8.09 5.19 -1.34
CA VAL A 220 9.04 4.10 -1.07
C VAL A 220 9.96 4.51 0.08
N THR A 221 10.54 5.71 -0.04
CA THR A 221 11.37 6.35 0.98
C THR A 221 11.05 7.85 1.00
N ALA A 222 10.98 8.44 2.18
CA ALA A 222 10.84 9.87 2.33
C ALA A 222 12.10 10.48 2.97
N PHE A 223 12.60 11.55 2.36
CA PHE A 223 13.83 12.22 2.77
C PHE A 223 13.54 13.61 3.35
N GLY A 224 14.03 13.85 4.56
CA GLY A 224 14.03 15.17 5.18
C GLY A 224 15.46 15.66 5.45
N ILE A 225 15.60 16.94 5.73
CA ILE A 225 16.86 17.59 6.09
C ILE A 225 16.95 17.64 7.62
N PRO A 226 17.95 16.99 8.27
CA PRO A 226 18.12 17.10 9.70
C PRO A 226 18.36 18.55 10.13
N ALA A 227 17.75 18.98 11.24
CA ALA A 227 17.88 20.35 11.73
C ALA A 227 19.34 20.75 12.00
N ASN A 228 20.18 19.79 12.41
CA ASN A 228 21.62 19.99 12.69
C ASN A 228 22.52 19.74 11.46
N ALA A 229 21.96 19.56 10.25
CA ALA A 229 22.76 19.38 9.04
C ALA A 229 23.65 20.61 8.79
N LYS A 230 24.93 20.36 8.53
CA LYS A 230 25.91 21.44 8.28
C LYS A 230 25.73 22.12 6.92
N ASN A 231 25.22 21.37 5.94
CA ASN A 231 25.02 21.88 4.57
C ASN A 231 23.58 21.62 4.09
N LYS A 232 22.65 22.42 4.62
CA LYS A 232 21.22 22.29 4.32
C LYS A 232 20.90 22.58 2.85
N ASN A 233 21.61 23.54 2.24
CA ASN A 233 21.38 23.88 0.83
C ASN A 233 21.81 22.76 -0.12
N ALA A 234 22.92 22.06 0.16
CA ALA A 234 23.31 20.89 -0.64
C ALA A 234 22.32 19.74 -0.45
N ALA A 235 21.79 19.55 0.77
CA ALA A 235 20.74 18.56 1.01
C ALA A 235 19.46 18.93 0.26
N ALA A 236 19.07 20.21 0.21
CA ALA A 236 17.91 20.66 -0.54
C ALA A 236 18.09 20.48 -2.06
N ALA A 237 19.31 20.73 -2.59
CA ALA A 237 19.62 20.46 -3.99
C ALA A 237 19.52 18.95 -4.34
N PHE A 238 19.84 18.04 -3.39
CA PHE A 238 19.59 16.62 -3.58
C PHE A 238 18.08 16.30 -3.60
N LEU A 239 17.29 16.93 -2.72
CA LEU A 239 15.82 16.75 -2.75
C LEU A 239 15.21 17.29 -4.06
N ASP A 240 15.78 18.36 -4.61
CA ASP A 240 15.40 18.89 -5.91
C ASP A 240 15.74 17.90 -7.03
N PHE A 241 16.93 17.30 -7.00
CA PHE A 241 17.31 16.26 -7.95
C PHE A 241 16.31 15.08 -7.95
N LEU A 242 15.77 14.69 -6.79
CA LEU A 242 14.76 13.62 -6.72
C LEU A 242 13.48 13.95 -7.52
N GLN A 243 13.23 15.21 -7.86
CA GLN A 243 12.09 15.65 -8.68
C GLN A 243 12.44 15.77 -10.18
N SER A 244 13.69 15.54 -10.55
CA SER A 244 14.14 15.62 -11.95
C SER A 244 13.65 14.46 -12.79
N ASP A 245 13.58 14.64 -14.11
CA ASP A 245 13.23 13.57 -15.05
C ASP A 245 14.21 12.39 -14.96
N GLU A 246 15.50 12.66 -14.70
CA GLU A 246 16.52 11.62 -14.49
C GLU A 246 16.19 10.74 -13.26
N ALA A 247 15.88 11.36 -12.12
CA ALA A 247 15.51 10.62 -10.91
C ALA A 247 14.19 9.86 -11.09
N ARG A 248 13.23 10.44 -11.81
CA ARG A 248 11.96 9.80 -12.16
C ARG A 248 12.18 8.55 -13.03
N GLN A 249 13.10 8.62 -14.02
CA GLN A 249 13.48 7.44 -14.81
C GLN A 249 14.16 6.38 -13.95
N ILE A 250 15.07 6.79 -13.04
CA ILE A 250 15.72 5.87 -12.09
C ILE A 250 14.68 5.16 -11.22
N ALA A 251 13.64 5.85 -10.72
CA ALA A 251 12.57 5.24 -9.96
C ALA A 251 11.87 4.15 -10.79
N VAL A 252 11.49 4.44 -12.02
CA VAL A 252 10.83 3.50 -12.94
C VAL A 252 11.74 2.33 -13.27
N ASP A 253 13.02 2.53 -13.56
CA ASP A 253 13.99 1.47 -13.84
C ASP A 253 14.17 0.52 -12.64
N ASN A 254 13.91 1.00 -11.43
CA ASN A 254 13.94 0.22 -10.19
C ASN A 254 12.57 -0.30 -9.75
N GLY A 255 11.53 -0.17 -10.57
CA GLY A 255 10.24 -0.80 -10.33
C GLY A 255 9.23 0.04 -9.54
N TYR A 256 9.43 1.36 -9.46
CA TYR A 256 8.57 2.25 -8.70
C TYR A 256 7.92 3.33 -9.57
N PRO A 257 6.61 3.60 -9.41
CA PRO A 257 6.01 4.82 -9.91
C PRO A 257 6.76 6.06 -9.42
N PRO A 258 7.01 7.05 -10.28
CA PRO A 258 7.76 8.24 -9.92
C PRO A 258 6.92 9.20 -9.08
N VAL A 259 7.58 10.11 -8.37
CA VAL A 259 6.95 11.23 -7.67
C VAL A 259 6.85 12.48 -8.54
N GLY A 260 6.05 13.45 -8.06
CA GLY A 260 5.84 14.74 -8.71
C GLY A 260 4.87 14.66 -9.89
N GLU A 261 4.66 15.82 -10.51
CA GLU A 261 3.89 15.97 -11.75
C GLU A 261 4.81 15.82 -12.96
N GLY A 262 4.29 15.25 -14.04
CA GLY A 262 5.00 15.07 -15.30
C GLY A 262 4.60 13.80 -16.02
N GLU A 263 5.12 13.60 -17.22
CA GLU A 263 4.88 12.36 -17.95
C GLU A 263 5.55 11.18 -17.22
N THR A 264 4.84 10.07 -17.12
CA THR A 264 5.41 8.85 -16.57
C THR A 264 6.48 8.31 -17.53
N PRO A 265 7.72 8.07 -17.06
CA PRO A 265 8.75 7.52 -17.91
C PRO A 265 8.37 6.15 -18.47
N SER A 266 8.82 5.83 -19.67
CA SER A 266 8.56 4.52 -20.30
C SER A 266 9.37 3.41 -19.62
N THR A 267 8.87 2.17 -19.73
CA THR A 267 9.56 0.97 -19.26
C THR A 267 9.35 -0.19 -20.22
N ASP A 268 10.40 -0.99 -20.40
CA ASP A 268 10.33 -2.25 -21.15
C ASP A 268 9.82 -3.42 -20.27
N ASN A 269 9.71 -3.21 -18.97
CA ASN A 269 9.12 -4.18 -18.04
C ASN A 269 7.60 -4.13 -18.15
N GLN A 270 7.01 -5.15 -18.79
CA GLN A 270 5.58 -5.22 -19.04
C GLN A 270 4.74 -5.18 -17.75
N LEU A 271 5.20 -5.87 -16.71
CA LEU A 271 4.49 -5.93 -15.44
C LEU A 271 4.51 -4.57 -14.72
N LEU A 272 5.66 -3.88 -14.75
CA LEU A 272 5.76 -2.52 -14.24
C LEU A 272 4.89 -1.54 -15.04
N GLY A 273 4.80 -1.71 -16.37
CA GLY A 273 3.87 -0.94 -17.20
C GLY A 273 2.41 -1.06 -16.74
N GLN A 274 1.99 -2.26 -16.31
CA GLN A 274 0.65 -2.46 -15.72
C GLN A 274 0.52 -1.75 -14.37
N VAL A 275 1.55 -1.78 -13.51
CA VAL A 275 1.58 -1.04 -12.24
C VAL A 275 1.44 0.47 -12.48
N LEU A 276 2.21 1.02 -13.40
CA LEU A 276 2.18 2.46 -13.74
C LEU A 276 0.80 2.88 -14.26
N THR A 277 0.22 2.10 -15.19
CA THR A 277 -1.12 2.34 -15.73
C THR A 277 -2.19 2.30 -14.63
N ALA A 278 -2.13 1.31 -13.75
CA ALA A 278 -3.04 1.20 -12.61
C ALA A 278 -2.90 2.40 -11.65
N TYR A 279 -1.67 2.80 -11.34
CA TYR A 279 -1.40 3.96 -10.48
C TYR A 279 -1.99 5.25 -11.06
N GLU A 280 -1.75 5.53 -12.34
CA GLU A 280 -2.33 6.70 -13.01
C GLU A 280 -3.87 6.69 -12.97
N GLY A 281 -4.47 5.52 -13.20
CA GLY A 281 -5.93 5.35 -13.10
C GLY A 281 -6.45 5.65 -11.69
N LEU A 282 -5.80 5.12 -10.66
CA LEU A 282 -6.16 5.34 -9.26
C LEU A 282 -5.98 6.79 -8.81
N VAL A 283 -4.91 7.46 -9.26
CA VAL A 283 -4.70 8.89 -8.98
C VAL A 283 -5.81 9.74 -9.61
N LYS A 284 -6.19 9.45 -10.87
CA LYS A 284 -7.28 10.15 -11.58
C LYS A 284 -8.65 9.98 -10.89
N THR A 285 -8.92 8.79 -10.36
CA THR A 285 -10.17 8.49 -9.64
C THR A 285 -10.14 8.89 -8.16
N GLY A 286 -8.96 9.22 -7.63
CA GLY A 286 -8.77 9.53 -6.22
C GLY A 286 -8.88 8.31 -5.28
N ASN A 287 -8.73 7.09 -5.79
CA ASN A 287 -8.91 5.85 -5.02
C ASN A 287 -7.59 5.31 -4.41
N THR A 288 -6.68 6.20 -4.02
CA THR A 288 -5.50 5.85 -3.24
C THR A 288 -5.61 6.38 -1.81
N THR A 289 -5.16 5.59 -0.84
CA THR A 289 -4.96 5.99 0.54
C THR A 289 -3.51 5.75 0.92
N ASP A 290 -3.04 6.39 1.99
CA ASP A 290 -1.80 5.93 2.63
C ASP A 290 -2.03 4.55 3.28
N TYR A 291 -0.96 3.89 3.71
CA TYR A 291 -1.07 2.61 4.42
C TYR A 291 -1.66 2.80 5.82
N ILE A 292 -2.61 1.96 6.21
CA ILE A 292 -3.21 2.00 7.57
C ILE A 292 -2.19 1.83 8.70
N ASN A 293 -1.06 1.18 8.43
CA ASN A 293 0.02 1.05 9.41
C ASN A 293 0.77 2.37 9.67
N ASN A 294 0.61 3.38 8.82
CA ASN A 294 1.21 4.70 8.99
C ASN A 294 0.37 5.63 9.89
N ALA A 295 -0.82 5.20 10.31
CA ALA A 295 -1.69 6.00 11.19
C ALA A 295 -1.02 6.37 12.52
N THR A 296 -0.20 5.45 13.08
CA THR A 296 0.62 5.71 14.28
C THR A 296 1.90 4.88 14.24
N ALA A 297 2.92 5.30 14.99
CA ALA A 297 4.24 4.65 15.00
C ALA A 297 4.22 3.17 15.42
N GLY A 298 3.34 2.80 16.35
CA GLY A 298 3.21 1.43 16.85
C GLY A 298 2.18 0.58 16.11
N MET A 299 1.43 1.14 15.18
CA MET A 299 0.26 0.50 14.55
C MET A 299 0.60 -0.86 13.92
N GLN A 300 1.66 -0.94 13.12
CA GLN A 300 2.07 -2.16 12.44
C GLN A 300 2.37 -3.30 13.43
N ALA A 301 3.25 -3.03 14.38
CA ALA A 301 3.78 -4.08 15.28
C ALA A 301 2.83 -4.44 16.42
N SER A 302 2.06 -3.46 16.93
CA SER A 302 1.25 -3.64 18.14
C SER A 302 -0.22 -4.00 17.85
N ALA A 303 -0.72 -3.74 16.63
CA ALA A 303 -2.12 -4.00 16.31
C ALA A 303 -2.32 -4.76 14.99
N ILE A 304 -1.74 -4.30 13.87
CA ILE A 304 -2.02 -4.86 12.54
C ILE A 304 -1.51 -6.29 12.43
N ILE A 305 -0.24 -6.55 12.67
CA ILE A 305 0.32 -7.92 12.55
C ILE A 305 -0.38 -8.88 13.51
N PRO A 306 -0.40 -8.65 14.84
CA PRO A 306 -1.04 -9.60 15.77
C PRO A 306 -2.55 -9.70 15.56
N GLY A 307 -3.21 -8.62 15.18
CA GLY A 307 -4.64 -8.61 14.92
C GLY A 307 -5.02 -9.50 13.73
N PHE A 308 -4.33 -9.35 12.59
CA PHE A 308 -4.58 -10.21 11.42
C PHE A 308 -4.21 -11.67 11.68
N GLN A 309 -3.13 -11.93 12.41
CA GLN A 309 -2.79 -13.30 12.80
C GLN A 309 -3.92 -13.93 13.61
N SER A 310 -4.45 -13.21 14.60
CA SER A 310 -5.56 -13.70 15.44
C SER A 310 -6.90 -13.78 14.70
N LEU A 311 -7.11 -12.93 13.68
CA LEU A 311 -8.30 -13.02 12.82
C LEU A 311 -8.26 -14.27 11.93
N ILE A 312 -7.09 -14.56 11.33
CA ILE A 312 -6.87 -15.69 10.42
C ILE A 312 -6.90 -17.01 11.18
N ASP A 313 -6.28 -17.09 12.38
CA ASP A 313 -6.33 -18.32 13.20
C ASP A 313 -7.67 -18.55 13.91
N GLY A 314 -8.60 -17.58 13.82
CA GLY A 314 -9.95 -17.67 14.36
C GLY A 314 -10.05 -17.40 15.87
N THR A 315 -8.97 -16.94 16.52
CA THR A 315 -8.97 -16.57 17.94
C THR A 315 -9.58 -15.19 18.21
N MET A 316 -9.72 -14.37 17.15
CA MET A 316 -10.32 -13.04 17.23
C MET A 316 -11.50 -12.91 16.27
N THR A 317 -12.59 -12.29 16.73
CA THR A 317 -13.73 -11.97 15.85
C THR A 317 -13.45 -10.72 15.02
N PRO A 318 -14.09 -10.53 13.84
CA PRO A 318 -13.96 -9.33 13.03
C PRO A 318 -14.20 -8.03 13.80
N LYS A 319 -15.20 -8.00 14.68
CA LYS A 319 -15.51 -6.85 15.53
C LYS A 319 -14.37 -6.58 16.54
N ALA A 320 -13.90 -7.61 17.23
CA ALA A 320 -12.80 -7.45 18.19
C ALA A 320 -11.49 -7.02 17.51
N PHE A 321 -11.24 -7.47 16.28
CA PHE A 321 -10.13 -7.01 15.47
C PHE A 321 -10.20 -5.50 15.22
N VAL A 322 -11.33 -4.98 14.74
CA VAL A 322 -11.54 -3.56 14.48
C VAL A 322 -11.39 -2.73 15.76
N GLU A 323 -11.99 -3.19 16.86
CA GLU A 323 -11.86 -2.55 18.17
C GLU A 323 -10.41 -2.51 18.68
N SER A 324 -9.62 -3.55 18.42
CA SER A 324 -8.20 -3.60 18.81
C SER A 324 -7.33 -2.60 18.03
N ILE A 325 -7.59 -2.41 16.74
CA ILE A 325 -6.93 -1.39 15.90
C ILE A 325 -7.25 0.01 16.43
N GLN A 326 -8.53 0.29 16.69
CA GLN A 326 -8.97 1.60 17.23
C GLN A 326 -8.38 1.86 18.62
N ALA A 327 -8.33 0.88 19.48
CA ALA A 327 -7.76 1.03 20.82
C ALA A 327 -6.25 1.37 20.78
N GLN A 328 -5.49 0.76 19.87
CA GLN A 328 -4.08 1.11 19.67
C GLN A 328 -3.93 2.55 19.14
N TYR A 329 -4.78 2.92 18.17
CA TYR A 329 -4.82 4.29 17.63
C TYR A 329 -5.06 5.33 18.76
N GLU A 330 -6.10 5.16 19.57
CA GLU A 330 -6.44 6.07 20.67
C GLU A 330 -5.38 6.15 21.76
N LYS A 331 -4.59 5.10 21.93
CA LYS A 331 -3.46 5.09 22.86
C LYS A 331 -2.31 5.98 22.38
N GLU A 332 -2.10 6.10 21.07
CA GLU A 332 -0.94 6.79 20.48
C GLU A 332 -1.24 8.21 19.99
N VAL A 333 -2.50 8.51 19.64
CA VAL A 333 -2.94 9.81 19.11
C VAL A 333 -3.32 10.81 20.25
N LYS A 334 -2.88 10.65 21.47
CA LYS A 334 -3.16 11.53 22.61
C LYS A 334 -2.41 12.84 22.59
#